data_756ddf9f7f7d17f44ccfe86098213bab
#
_entry.id   756ddf9f7f7d17f44ccfe86098213bab
#
_cell.length_a   1.000
_cell.length_b   1.000
_cell.length_c   1.000
_cell.angle_alpha   90.00
_cell.angle_beta   90.00
_cell.angle_gamma   90.00
#
_symmetry.space_group_name_H-M   'P 1'
#
loop_
_entity.id
_entity.type
_entity.pdbx_description
1 polymer ?
#
loop_
_entity_poly.entity_id
_entity_poly.type
_entity_poly.pdbx_seq_one_letter_code
_entity_poly.pdbx_strand_id
1 'polypeptide(L)'
;LLLCTALSAGAVGPALTTTEAYCIIDADTGLVLAQQNMNEELHPALITKVMTLGLACQKAQGNWDGVKLTVSHEDVYSLAGTDSSHIALREGEEVPMQDALYGTMIASANDGANLLAEYYGGGTIEGGVAAMNAQVQALGLEHTHFANPTDISGDDHYTSC
;
A
#
# COMPACT_ATOMS: atom_id res chain seq x y z
N LEU A 1 -38.67 -3.99 24.63
CA LEU A 1 -37.35 -4.27 24.02
C LEU A 1 -37.57 -4.51 22.52
N LEU A 2 -37.45 -3.43 21.70
CA LEU A 2 -37.54 -3.55 20.24
C LEU A 2 -36.19 -4.04 19.75
N LEU A 3 -36.13 -5.30 19.27
CA LEU A 3 -34.99 -5.84 18.56
C LEU A 3 -35.00 -5.23 17.14
N CYS A 4 -34.21 -4.19 16.93
CA CYS A 4 -33.97 -3.64 15.60
C CYS A 4 -32.99 -4.59 14.90
N THR A 5 -33.50 -5.57 14.13
CA THR A 5 -32.69 -6.33 13.19
C THR A 5 -32.33 -5.39 12.04
N ALA A 6 -31.11 -4.90 12.03
CA ALA A 6 -30.58 -4.25 10.84
C ALA A 6 -30.58 -5.29 9.71
N LEU A 7 -31.56 -5.20 8.81
CA LEU A 7 -31.41 -5.85 7.50
C LEU A 7 -30.26 -5.13 6.79
N SER A 8 -29.13 -5.79 6.70
CA SER A 8 -28.12 -5.41 5.72
C SER A 8 -28.75 -5.63 4.34
N ALA A 9 -29.30 -4.58 3.76
CA ALA A 9 -29.62 -4.57 2.35
C ALA A 9 -28.28 -4.69 1.63
N GLY A 10 -27.91 -5.89 1.22
CA GLY A 10 -26.75 -6.10 0.38
C GLY A 10 -26.95 -5.26 -0.87
N ALA A 11 -26.15 -4.23 -1.04
CA ALA A 11 -26.15 -3.43 -2.25
C ALA A 11 -25.69 -4.36 -3.40
N VAL A 12 -26.66 -4.79 -4.20
CA VAL A 12 -26.39 -5.61 -5.40
C VAL A 12 -26.05 -4.63 -6.52
N GLY A 13 -24.76 -4.33 -6.68
CA GLY A 13 -24.28 -3.58 -7.83
C GLY A 13 -24.30 -4.43 -9.12
N PRO A 14 -24.04 -3.82 -10.27
CA PRO A 14 -23.90 -4.55 -11.53
C PRO A 14 -22.73 -5.53 -11.43
N ALA A 15 -22.94 -6.77 -11.85
CA ALA A 15 -21.87 -7.75 -11.96
C ALA A 15 -20.86 -7.24 -13.02
N LEU A 16 -19.63 -6.93 -12.57
CA LEU A 16 -18.55 -6.55 -13.47
C LEU A 16 -17.78 -7.81 -13.88
N THR A 17 -17.79 -8.11 -15.17
CA THR A 17 -17.20 -9.36 -15.72
C THR A 17 -15.69 -9.30 -15.84
N THR A 18 -15.09 -8.11 -15.70
CA THR A 18 -13.64 -7.87 -15.87
C THR A 18 -12.93 -7.54 -14.57
N THR A 19 -13.65 -7.49 -13.45
CA THR A 19 -13.12 -7.15 -12.13
C THR A 19 -13.37 -8.30 -11.18
N GLU A 20 -12.32 -8.81 -10.54
CA GLU A 20 -12.42 -9.94 -9.61
C GLU A 20 -13.13 -9.55 -8.33
N ALA A 21 -12.74 -8.41 -7.75
CA ALA A 21 -13.37 -7.84 -6.56
C ALA A 21 -13.50 -6.33 -6.67
N TYR A 22 -14.53 -5.77 -6.04
CA TYR A 22 -14.67 -4.33 -5.86
C TYR A 22 -15.54 -3.98 -4.66
N CYS A 23 -15.31 -2.80 -4.11
CA CYS A 23 -16.17 -2.17 -3.13
C CYS A 23 -16.33 -0.68 -3.47
N ILE A 24 -17.57 -0.21 -3.56
CA ILE A 24 -17.90 1.21 -3.75
C ILE A 24 -18.56 1.70 -2.49
N ILE A 25 -17.97 2.71 -1.86
CA ILE A 25 -18.46 3.31 -0.63
C ILE A 25 -18.80 4.78 -0.84
N ASP A 26 -19.78 5.25 -0.10
CA ASP A 26 -19.99 6.67 0.10
C ASP A 26 -18.95 7.19 1.09
N ALA A 27 -18.12 8.13 0.68
CA ALA A 27 -16.98 8.58 1.48
C ALA A 27 -17.37 9.37 2.74
N ASP A 28 -18.55 9.99 2.74
CA ASP A 28 -19.03 10.80 3.88
C ASP A 28 -19.68 9.93 4.96
N THR A 29 -20.38 8.88 4.56
CA THR A 29 -21.16 8.03 5.45
C THR A 29 -20.55 6.67 5.74
N GLY A 30 -19.60 6.22 4.91
CA GLY A 30 -19.05 4.87 4.94
C GLY A 30 -20.01 3.78 4.43
N LEU A 31 -21.16 4.18 3.85
CA LEU A 31 -22.15 3.23 3.36
C LEU A 31 -21.62 2.50 2.11
N VAL A 32 -21.68 1.17 2.13
CA VAL A 32 -21.36 0.35 0.94
C VAL A 32 -22.52 0.47 -0.05
N LEU A 33 -22.26 1.07 -1.20
CA LEU A 33 -23.21 1.29 -2.28
C LEU A 33 -23.28 0.09 -3.23
N ALA A 34 -22.14 -0.55 -3.49
CA ALA A 34 -22.05 -1.76 -4.31
C ALA A 34 -20.78 -2.53 -3.97
N GLN A 35 -20.81 -3.85 -4.12
CA GLN A 35 -19.65 -4.69 -3.86
C GLN A 35 -19.75 -6.02 -4.63
N GLN A 36 -18.60 -6.60 -4.89
CA GLN A 36 -18.45 -7.97 -5.42
C GLN A 36 -17.16 -8.53 -4.79
N ASN A 37 -17.26 -9.72 -4.18
CA ASN A 37 -16.13 -10.44 -3.59
C ASN A 37 -15.25 -9.56 -2.67
N MET A 38 -15.83 -8.58 -1.97
CA MET A 38 -15.07 -7.56 -1.25
C MET A 38 -14.17 -8.11 -0.13
N ASN A 39 -14.42 -9.31 0.35
CA ASN A 39 -13.64 -9.97 1.39
C ASN A 39 -12.71 -11.07 0.82
N GLU A 40 -12.62 -11.21 -0.49
CA GLU A 40 -11.71 -12.15 -1.11
C GLU A 40 -10.28 -11.64 -1.04
N GLU A 41 -9.35 -12.49 -0.61
CA GLU A 41 -7.92 -12.19 -0.53
C GLU A 41 -7.31 -12.30 -1.92
N LEU A 42 -6.85 -11.18 -2.45
CA LEU A 42 -6.24 -11.06 -3.77
C LEU A 42 -4.86 -10.42 -3.66
N HIS A 43 -4.02 -10.66 -4.65
CA HIS A 43 -2.73 -10.00 -4.73
C HIS A 43 -2.91 -8.51 -5.04
N PRO A 44 -2.45 -7.59 -4.15
CA PRO A 44 -2.67 -6.16 -4.32
C PRO A 44 -1.87 -5.53 -5.45
N ALA A 45 -0.78 -6.16 -5.88
CA ALA A 45 0.12 -5.62 -6.88
C ALA A 45 0.46 -4.14 -6.60
N LEU A 46 0.29 -3.26 -7.57
CA LEU A 46 0.57 -1.82 -7.49
C LEU A 46 -0.15 -1.08 -6.35
N ILE A 47 -1.31 -1.60 -5.88
CA ILE A 47 -2.09 -0.98 -4.79
C ILE A 47 -1.34 -1.06 -3.45
N THR A 48 -0.42 -1.99 -3.29
CA THR A 48 0.49 -2.08 -2.12
C THR A 48 1.12 -0.72 -1.81
N LYS A 49 1.53 0.02 -2.82
CA LYS A 49 2.22 1.31 -2.67
C LYS A 49 1.34 2.40 -2.03
N VAL A 50 0.02 2.23 -2.01
CA VAL A 50 -0.88 3.13 -1.27
C VAL A 50 -0.58 3.07 0.23
N MET A 51 -0.37 1.86 0.79
CA MET A 51 0.03 1.70 2.19
C MET A 51 1.44 2.27 2.42
N THR A 52 2.39 1.96 1.54
CA THR A 52 3.77 2.47 1.61
C THR A 52 3.82 4.00 1.65
N LEU A 53 3.11 4.66 0.72
CA LEU A 53 3.04 6.12 0.69
C LEU A 53 2.29 6.69 1.89
N GLY A 54 1.19 6.05 2.29
CA GLY A 54 0.39 6.46 3.45
C GLY A 54 1.24 6.54 4.71
N LEU A 55 2.05 5.51 5.00
CA LEU A 55 2.94 5.48 6.15
C LEU A 55 4.09 6.49 6.04
N ALA A 56 4.67 6.67 4.85
CA ALA A 56 5.70 7.69 4.63
C ALA A 56 5.15 9.10 4.88
N CYS A 57 3.96 9.41 4.36
CA CYS A 57 3.27 10.69 4.60
C CYS A 57 2.91 10.88 6.08
N GLN A 58 2.46 9.83 6.76
CA GLN A 58 2.15 9.85 8.17
C GLN A 58 3.40 10.13 9.02
N LYS A 59 4.51 9.47 8.72
CA LYS A 59 5.81 9.69 9.38
C LYS A 59 6.31 11.13 9.18
N ALA A 60 6.15 11.68 8.00
CA ALA A 60 6.54 13.04 7.67
C ALA A 60 5.61 14.11 8.27
N GLN A 61 4.43 13.70 8.75
CA GLN A 61 3.41 14.62 9.29
C GLN A 61 3.04 15.77 8.32
N GLY A 62 3.06 15.47 7.01
CA GLY A 62 2.82 16.45 5.96
C GLY A 62 3.98 17.44 5.71
N ASN A 63 5.10 17.30 6.42
CA ASN A 63 6.27 18.15 6.27
C ASN A 63 7.39 17.40 5.54
N TRP A 64 7.24 17.24 4.24
CA TRP A 64 8.25 16.61 3.37
C TRP A 64 9.15 17.61 2.66
N ASP A 65 8.86 18.91 2.78
CA ASP A 65 9.71 19.96 2.21
C ASP A 65 11.07 19.98 2.93
N GLY A 66 12.13 19.83 2.15
CA GLY A 66 13.50 19.79 2.66
C GLY A 66 13.94 18.46 3.28
N VAL A 67 13.09 17.46 3.36
CA VAL A 67 13.47 16.09 3.74
C VAL A 67 14.14 15.42 2.54
N LYS A 68 15.35 14.92 2.76
CA LYS A 68 16.08 14.11 1.80
C LYS A 68 16.31 12.72 2.37
N LEU A 69 16.14 11.73 1.50
CA LEU A 69 16.35 10.32 1.78
C LEU A 69 17.63 9.87 1.07
N THR A 70 18.48 9.14 1.76
CA THR A 70 19.69 8.57 1.14
C THR A 70 19.39 7.16 0.70
N VAL A 71 19.58 6.88 -0.58
CA VAL A 71 19.33 5.57 -1.18
C VAL A 71 20.34 4.56 -0.64
N SER A 72 19.86 3.49 -0.04
CA SER A 72 20.69 2.39 0.45
C SER A 72 21.05 1.42 -0.68
N HIS A 73 21.99 0.51 -0.37
CA HIS A 73 22.28 -0.64 -1.24
C HIS A 73 21.03 -1.52 -1.43
N GLU A 74 20.30 -1.78 -0.35
CA GLU A 74 19.14 -2.67 -0.33
C GLU A 74 17.97 -2.12 -1.16
N ASP A 75 17.76 -0.81 -1.17
CA ASP A 75 16.70 -0.15 -1.97
C ASP A 75 16.76 -0.52 -3.45
N VAL A 76 17.96 -0.71 -3.97
CA VAL A 76 18.23 -0.92 -5.40
C VAL A 76 18.52 -2.38 -5.69
N TYR A 77 19.44 -2.99 -4.93
CA TYR A 77 19.97 -4.32 -5.27
C TYR A 77 19.03 -5.47 -4.86
N SER A 78 18.12 -5.25 -3.92
CA SER A 78 17.05 -6.22 -3.63
C SER A 78 16.14 -6.47 -4.84
N LEU A 79 16.10 -5.54 -5.78
CA LEU A 79 15.32 -5.62 -7.01
C LEU A 79 16.09 -6.25 -8.18
N ALA A 80 17.37 -6.57 -7.98
CA ALA A 80 18.22 -7.10 -9.05
C ALA A 80 17.69 -8.43 -9.59
N GLY A 81 17.52 -8.51 -10.92
CA GLY A 81 16.97 -9.68 -11.59
C GLY A 81 15.44 -9.77 -11.59
N THR A 82 14.75 -8.80 -11.02
CA THR A 82 13.30 -8.65 -11.18
C THR A 82 13.01 -7.79 -12.43
N ASP A 83 11.88 -8.04 -13.08
CA ASP A 83 11.37 -7.19 -14.19
C ASP A 83 10.36 -6.17 -13.63
N SER A 84 10.75 -5.51 -12.53
CA SER A 84 9.89 -4.59 -11.83
C SER A 84 10.13 -3.13 -12.23
N SER A 85 9.09 -2.30 -12.12
CA SER A 85 9.19 -0.86 -12.42
C SER A 85 10.12 -0.16 -11.42
N HIS A 86 10.97 0.75 -11.91
CA HIS A 86 11.87 1.56 -11.09
C HIS A 86 12.16 2.92 -11.74
N ILE A 87 12.64 3.88 -10.98
CA ILE A 87 13.08 5.20 -11.46
C ILE A 87 14.62 5.32 -11.54
N ALA A 88 15.30 4.19 -11.47
CA ALA A 88 16.75 4.06 -11.58
C ALA A 88 17.53 4.86 -10.52
N LEU A 89 17.09 4.79 -9.27
CA LEU A 89 17.81 5.32 -8.12
C LEU A 89 19.20 4.64 -8.01
N ARG A 90 20.14 5.36 -7.42
CA ARG A 90 21.52 4.87 -7.25
C ARG A 90 21.91 4.90 -5.78
N GLU A 91 22.58 3.86 -5.34
CA GLU A 91 23.16 3.80 -4.00
C GLU A 91 23.94 5.07 -3.66
N GLY A 92 23.68 5.65 -2.49
CA GLY A 92 24.27 6.89 -2.01
C GLY A 92 23.65 8.17 -2.57
N GLU A 93 22.68 8.08 -3.48
CA GLU A 93 21.95 9.24 -3.99
C GLU A 93 21.09 9.87 -2.89
N GLU A 94 21.07 11.20 -2.82
CA GLU A 94 20.14 11.94 -1.97
C GLU A 94 18.90 12.34 -2.78
N VAL A 95 17.77 11.75 -2.46
CA VAL A 95 16.48 11.96 -3.14
C VAL A 95 15.58 12.83 -2.28
N PRO A 96 15.06 13.96 -2.78
CA PRO A 96 14.01 14.70 -2.09
C PRO A 96 12.81 13.77 -1.82
N MET A 97 12.27 13.80 -0.61
CA MET A 97 11.15 12.94 -0.25
C MET A 97 9.96 13.09 -1.19
N GLN A 98 9.70 14.31 -1.64
CA GLN A 98 8.64 14.59 -2.61
C GLN A 98 8.85 13.81 -3.92
N ASP A 99 10.09 13.76 -4.43
CA ASP A 99 10.41 13.05 -5.67
C ASP A 99 10.29 11.53 -5.49
N ALA A 100 10.68 11.01 -4.31
CA ALA A 100 10.47 9.60 -3.97
C ALA A 100 8.97 9.25 -3.93
N LEU A 101 8.13 10.08 -3.31
CA LEU A 101 6.68 9.89 -3.27
C LEU A 101 6.07 9.89 -4.67
N TYR A 102 6.38 10.91 -5.49
CA TYR A 102 5.86 10.99 -6.86
C TYR A 102 6.38 9.87 -7.76
N GLY A 103 7.67 9.54 -7.67
CA GLY A 103 8.26 8.44 -8.44
C GLY A 103 7.61 7.10 -8.10
N THR A 104 7.40 6.84 -6.82
CA THR A 104 6.72 5.62 -6.37
C THR A 104 5.28 5.54 -6.84
N MET A 105 4.53 6.64 -6.77
CA MET A 105 3.09 6.60 -7.11
C MET A 105 2.84 6.69 -8.62
N ILE A 106 3.56 7.54 -9.34
CA ILE A 106 3.28 7.82 -10.78
C ILE A 106 3.97 6.80 -11.69
N ALA A 107 5.24 6.48 -11.40
CA ALA A 107 6.01 5.50 -12.17
C ALA A 107 5.92 4.08 -11.60
N SER A 108 5.19 3.90 -10.51
CA SER A 108 5.13 2.62 -9.77
C SER A 108 6.51 2.10 -9.35
N ALA A 109 7.43 3.00 -9.00
CA ALA A 109 8.82 2.69 -8.76
C ALA A 109 9.03 1.84 -7.49
N ASN A 110 9.61 0.65 -7.65
CA ASN A 110 9.88 -0.26 -6.52
C ASN A 110 11.11 0.19 -5.71
N ASP A 111 12.12 0.74 -6.36
CA ASP A 111 13.27 1.37 -5.67
C ASP A 111 12.82 2.55 -4.79
N GLY A 112 11.91 3.38 -5.29
CA GLY A 112 11.28 4.44 -4.49
C GLY A 112 10.44 3.90 -3.34
N ALA A 113 9.71 2.79 -3.54
CA ALA A 113 8.91 2.15 -2.49
C ALA A 113 9.79 1.58 -1.36
N ASN A 114 10.93 0.94 -1.70
CA ASN A 114 11.91 0.46 -0.74
C ASN A 114 12.49 1.62 0.08
N LEU A 115 12.96 2.69 -0.59
CA LEU A 115 13.48 3.89 0.05
C LEU A 115 12.49 4.51 1.04
N LEU A 116 11.22 4.59 0.66
CA LEU A 116 10.17 5.08 1.56
C LEU A 116 9.94 4.11 2.73
N ALA A 117 9.99 2.80 2.50
CA ALA A 117 9.84 1.79 3.54
C ALA A 117 10.98 1.87 4.57
N GLU A 118 12.23 2.04 4.15
CA GLU A 118 13.34 2.28 5.05
C GLU A 118 13.11 3.56 5.88
N TYR A 119 12.63 4.62 5.27
CA TYR A 119 12.38 5.88 5.96
C TYR A 119 11.39 5.71 7.12
N TYR A 120 10.23 5.11 6.90
CA TYR A 120 9.26 4.94 7.99
C TYR A 120 9.55 3.71 8.86
N GLY A 121 10.30 2.74 8.36
CA GLY A 121 10.65 1.49 9.02
C GLY A 121 11.85 1.55 9.96
N GLY A 122 12.43 2.74 10.16
CA GLY A 122 13.59 2.90 11.07
C GLY A 122 14.92 2.51 10.46
N GLY A 123 15.05 2.57 9.13
CA GLY A 123 16.28 2.37 8.38
C GLY A 123 16.43 0.97 7.77
N THR A 124 15.35 0.20 7.68
CA THR A 124 15.36 -1.11 7.00
C THR A 124 14.04 -1.37 6.28
N ILE A 125 14.08 -2.09 5.18
CA ILE A 125 12.88 -2.52 4.44
C ILE A 125 12.01 -3.43 5.31
N GLU A 126 12.62 -4.36 6.07
CA GLU A 126 11.90 -5.25 6.98
C GLU A 126 11.16 -4.47 8.08
N GLY A 127 11.79 -3.42 8.61
CA GLY A 127 11.14 -2.50 9.55
C GLY A 127 9.94 -1.80 8.92
N GLY A 128 10.05 -1.44 7.63
CA GLY A 128 8.96 -0.91 6.83
C GLY A 128 7.79 -1.88 6.72
N VAL A 129 8.07 -3.13 6.35
CA VAL A 129 7.05 -4.19 6.25
C VAL A 129 6.39 -4.46 7.61
N ALA A 130 7.17 -4.48 8.69
CA ALA A 130 6.63 -4.61 10.04
C ALA A 130 5.69 -3.46 10.38
N ALA A 131 6.02 -2.22 10.00
CA ALA A 131 5.16 -1.06 10.19
C ALA A 131 3.86 -1.14 9.35
N MET A 132 3.93 -1.65 8.10
CA MET A 132 2.74 -1.90 7.27
C MET A 132 1.79 -2.88 7.97
N ASN A 133 2.28 -4.00 8.45
CA ASN A 133 1.46 -5.01 9.12
C ASN A 133 0.96 -4.53 10.51
N ALA A 134 1.72 -3.70 11.21
CA ALA A 134 1.23 -3.04 12.42
C ALA A 134 0.05 -2.09 12.11
N GLN A 135 0.10 -1.38 10.99
CA GLN A 135 -1.01 -0.52 10.54
C GLN A 135 -2.23 -1.35 10.13
N VAL A 136 -2.04 -2.50 9.46
CA VAL A 136 -3.10 -3.47 9.16
C VAL A 136 -3.85 -3.87 10.44
N GLN A 137 -3.11 -4.24 11.48
CA GLN A 137 -3.69 -4.61 12.77
C GLN A 137 -4.41 -3.43 13.45
N ALA A 138 -3.82 -2.24 13.43
CA ALA A 138 -4.40 -1.04 14.01
C ALA A 138 -5.73 -0.62 13.34
N LEU A 139 -5.85 -0.89 12.04
CA LEU A 139 -7.06 -0.65 11.25
C LEU A 139 -8.07 -1.81 11.32
N GLY A 140 -7.72 -2.95 11.93
CA GLY A 140 -8.58 -4.13 12.02
C GLY A 140 -8.84 -4.81 10.68
N LEU A 141 -7.87 -4.76 9.76
CA LEU A 141 -7.97 -5.39 8.43
C LEU A 141 -7.65 -6.89 8.55
N GLU A 142 -8.67 -7.74 8.57
CA GLU A 142 -8.52 -9.18 8.81
C GLU A 142 -8.00 -9.94 7.58
N HIS A 143 -8.19 -9.39 6.36
CA HIS A 143 -7.85 -10.01 5.08
C HIS A 143 -6.74 -9.25 4.36
N THR A 144 -5.76 -8.75 5.10
CA THR A 144 -4.63 -8.00 4.53
C THR A 144 -3.33 -8.36 5.22
N HIS A 145 -2.31 -8.69 4.43
CA HIS A 145 -0.95 -8.91 4.89
C HIS A 145 0.05 -8.45 3.82
N PHE A 146 1.08 -7.76 4.23
CA PHE A 146 2.14 -7.28 3.37
C PHE A 146 3.44 -8.04 3.62
N ALA A 147 4.01 -8.62 2.57
CA ALA A 147 5.33 -9.25 2.59
C ALA A 147 6.45 -8.31 2.12
N ASN A 148 6.09 -7.25 1.41
CA ASN A 148 7.02 -6.24 0.90
C ASN A 148 6.31 -4.89 0.69
N PRO A 149 7.05 -3.77 0.52
CA PRO A 149 6.46 -2.44 0.30
C PRO A 149 6.16 -2.14 -1.18
N THR A 150 6.45 -3.09 -2.07
CA THR A 150 6.42 -2.97 -3.53
C THR A 150 5.19 -3.65 -4.14
N ASP A 151 5.26 -4.00 -5.41
CA ASP A 151 4.24 -4.78 -6.11
C ASP A 151 4.66 -6.23 -6.42
N ILE A 152 5.76 -6.69 -5.81
CA ILE A 152 6.27 -8.03 -6.03
C ILE A 152 5.34 -9.04 -5.36
N SER A 153 4.76 -9.93 -6.16
CA SER A 153 3.84 -10.96 -5.69
C SER A 153 4.54 -12.01 -4.82
N GLY A 154 3.82 -12.52 -3.85
CA GLY A 154 4.25 -13.62 -2.97
C GLY A 154 3.04 -14.23 -2.28
N ASP A 155 3.16 -15.47 -1.83
CA ASP A 155 2.02 -16.22 -1.24
C ASP A 155 1.44 -15.53 0.00
N ASP A 156 2.30 -14.81 0.76
CA ASP A 156 1.91 -14.06 1.97
C ASP A 156 1.63 -12.57 1.69
N HIS A 157 1.40 -12.18 0.44
CA HIS A 157 1.17 -10.79 0.05
C HIS A 157 -0.21 -10.62 -0.56
N TYR A 158 -1.19 -10.24 0.26
CA TYR A 158 -2.60 -10.19 -0.12
C TYR A 158 -3.36 -9.04 0.57
N THR A 159 -4.46 -8.64 -0.02
CA THR A 159 -5.44 -7.72 0.57
C THR A 159 -6.85 -8.03 0.05
N SER A 160 -7.86 -7.54 0.75
CA SER A 160 -9.25 -7.44 0.27
C SER A 160 -9.62 -5.97 -0.04
N CYS A 161 -10.85 -5.74 -0.47
CA CYS A 161 -11.35 -4.37 -0.71
C CYS A 161 -11.60 -3.59 0.59
#